data_b07fa21ab47fc1d15739c787addb52d7
#
_entry.id   b07fa21ab47fc1d15739c787addb52d7
#
_cell.length_a   1.000
_cell.length_b   1.000
_cell.length_c   1.000
_cell.angle_alpha   90.00
_cell.angle_beta   90.00
_cell.angle_gamma   90.00
#
_symmetry.space_group_name_H-M   'P 1'
#
loop_
_entity.id
_entity.type
_entity.pdbx_description
1 polymer ?
#
loop_
_entity_poly.entity_id
_entity_poly.type
_entity_poly.pdbx_seq_one_letter_code
_entity_poly.pdbx_strand_id
1 'polypeptide(L)'
;MNAIIAVIADGFQEDLITCIKSIRAHTDTPIYIETSGKENKTLCEPLAEFANLTANWQKNKLGWGHSVNQLLGRINSKYVILMDPSTQFTGDAITPTIAKFAEGYKAVGWRGGLVNLADEWRSTEDKGDGEVDVLFSYFLAVDKGAALQAGGFNARAIYYRNADIEFSLRLKHAS
;
A
#
# COMPACT_ATOMS: atom_id res chain seq x y z
N MET A 1 -8.73 -15.59 5.67
CA MET A 1 -8.12 -14.30 6.07
C MET A 1 -8.69 -13.24 5.13
N ASN A 2 -9.22 -12.12 5.65
CA ASN A 2 -9.87 -11.10 4.81
C ASN A 2 -8.90 -9.94 4.54
N ALA A 3 -7.76 -10.26 3.93
CA ALA A 3 -6.71 -9.32 3.55
C ALA A 3 -6.26 -9.55 2.11
N ILE A 4 -5.82 -8.51 1.45
CA ILE A 4 -5.25 -8.54 0.10
C ILE A 4 -4.04 -7.61 0.06
N ILE A 5 -2.99 -8.03 -0.65
CA ILE A 5 -1.82 -7.20 -0.93
C ILE A 5 -2.08 -6.46 -2.24
N ALA A 6 -1.90 -5.16 -2.23
CA ALA A 6 -2.17 -4.27 -3.36
C ALA A 6 -0.89 -3.53 -3.77
N VAL A 7 -0.51 -3.65 -5.03
CA VAL A 7 0.69 -3.05 -5.59
C VAL A 7 0.29 -2.11 -6.72
N ILE A 8 0.72 -0.86 -6.65
CA ILE A 8 0.63 0.08 -7.78
C ILE A 8 1.96 0.02 -8.52
N ALA A 9 1.96 -0.54 -9.72
CA ALA A 9 3.16 -0.76 -10.50
C ALA A 9 3.27 0.20 -11.69
N ASP A 10 4.42 0.85 -11.83
CA ASP A 10 4.73 1.79 -12.89
C ASP A 10 6.18 1.62 -13.35
N GLY A 11 6.39 0.81 -14.39
CA GLY A 11 7.73 0.42 -14.84
C GLY A 11 8.43 -0.53 -13.88
N PHE A 12 9.75 -0.62 -13.97
CA PHE A 12 10.62 -1.41 -13.08
C PHE A 12 10.18 -2.87 -12.92
N GLN A 13 10.04 -3.56 -14.06
CA GLN A 13 9.53 -4.95 -14.11
C GLN A 13 10.32 -5.92 -13.24
N GLU A 14 11.65 -5.80 -13.18
CA GLU A 14 12.50 -6.68 -12.38
C GLU A 14 12.25 -6.52 -10.88
N ASP A 15 12.08 -5.27 -10.41
CA ASP A 15 11.74 -4.98 -9.01
C ASP A 15 10.36 -5.56 -8.68
N LEU A 16 9.37 -5.37 -9.56
CA LEU A 16 8.04 -5.93 -9.39
C LEU A 16 8.08 -7.47 -9.29
N ILE A 17 8.79 -8.15 -10.19
CA ILE A 17 8.94 -9.61 -10.16
C ILE A 17 9.60 -10.06 -8.84
N THR A 18 10.65 -9.37 -8.41
CA THR A 18 11.38 -9.67 -7.17
C THR A 18 10.48 -9.47 -5.95
N CYS A 19 9.72 -8.39 -5.92
CA CYS A 19 8.69 -8.12 -4.90
C CYS A 19 7.68 -9.27 -4.81
N ILE A 20 7.06 -9.66 -5.92
CA ILE A 20 6.04 -10.72 -5.97
C ILE A 20 6.62 -12.07 -5.55
N LYS A 21 7.82 -12.42 -6.02
CA LYS A 21 8.53 -13.65 -5.59
C LYS A 21 8.75 -13.66 -4.08
N SER A 22 9.20 -12.54 -3.51
CA SER A 22 9.44 -12.43 -2.07
C SER A 22 8.15 -12.62 -1.26
N ILE A 23 7.04 -12.06 -1.71
CA ILE A 23 5.72 -12.23 -1.08
C ILE A 23 5.32 -13.71 -1.12
N ARG A 24 5.39 -14.35 -2.29
CA ARG A 24 4.99 -15.76 -2.47
C ARG A 24 5.86 -16.75 -1.71
N ALA A 25 7.10 -16.40 -1.38
CA ALA A 25 7.95 -17.21 -0.52
C ALA A 25 7.43 -17.32 0.93
N HIS A 26 6.54 -16.42 1.35
CA HIS A 26 6.10 -16.31 2.74
C HIS A 26 4.58 -16.38 2.94
N THR A 27 3.77 -16.17 1.89
CA THR A 27 2.30 -16.15 2.03
C THR A 27 1.57 -16.41 0.72
N ASP A 28 0.40 -17.05 0.82
CA ASP A 28 -0.57 -17.21 -0.28
C ASP A 28 -1.65 -16.11 -0.28
N THR A 29 -1.49 -15.05 0.52
CA THR A 29 -2.42 -13.92 0.54
C THR A 29 -2.63 -13.39 -0.89
N PRO A 30 -3.90 -13.19 -1.33
CA PRO A 30 -4.17 -12.67 -2.66
C PRO A 30 -3.42 -11.37 -2.95
N ILE A 31 -2.89 -11.24 -4.16
CA ILE A 31 -2.22 -10.04 -4.65
C ILE A 31 -3.05 -9.41 -5.75
N TYR A 32 -3.24 -8.10 -5.69
CA TYR A 32 -3.83 -7.29 -6.72
C TYR A 32 -2.84 -6.23 -7.20
N ILE A 33 -2.55 -6.21 -8.49
CA ILE A 33 -1.65 -5.24 -9.11
C ILE A 33 -2.48 -4.30 -9.98
N GLU A 34 -2.36 -3.01 -9.74
CA GLU A 34 -2.90 -1.96 -10.61
C GLU A 34 -1.76 -1.31 -11.38
N THR A 35 -1.90 -1.21 -12.69
CA THR A 35 -0.93 -0.54 -13.55
C THR A 35 -1.64 0.26 -14.64
N SER A 36 -1.02 1.32 -15.13
CA SER A 36 -1.61 2.23 -16.10
C SER A 36 -0.57 2.82 -17.04
N GLY A 37 -1.03 3.29 -18.20
CA GLY A 37 -0.17 3.81 -19.25
C GLY A 37 0.15 2.78 -20.32
N LYS A 38 0.34 3.25 -21.54
CA LYS A 38 0.63 2.38 -22.70
C LYS A 38 1.94 1.62 -22.54
N GLU A 39 2.92 2.26 -21.90
CA GLU A 39 4.25 1.72 -21.61
C GLU A 39 4.23 0.52 -20.67
N ASN A 40 3.21 0.42 -19.83
CA ASN A 40 3.07 -0.65 -18.84
C ASN A 40 2.15 -1.80 -19.29
N LYS A 41 1.74 -1.83 -20.56
CA LYS A 41 0.79 -2.83 -21.07
C LYS A 41 1.23 -4.28 -20.80
N THR A 42 2.51 -4.56 -20.93
CA THR A 42 3.09 -5.90 -20.79
C THR A 42 3.82 -6.10 -19.46
N LEU A 43 3.76 -5.11 -18.56
CA LEU A 43 4.53 -5.09 -17.30
C LEU A 43 4.27 -6.34 -16.44
N CYS A 44 3.03 -6.81 -16.40
CA CYS A 44 2.61 -7.92 -15.56
C CYS A 44 2.60 -9.29 -16.29
N GLU A 45 2.95 -9.36 -17.57
CA GLU A 45 2.96 -10.64 -18.32
C GLU A 45 3.82 -11.72 -17.65
N PRO A 46 5.05 -11.43 -17.14
CA PRO A 46 5.88 -12.43 -16.47
C PRO A 46 5.30 -12.95 -15.15
N LEU A 47 4.26 -12.30 -14.64
CA LEU A 47 3.62 -12.66 -13.37
C LEU A 47 2.42 -13.61 -13.54
N ALA A 48 2.07 -13.98 -14.77
CA ALA A 48 0.89 -14.80 -15.06
C ALA A 48 0.95 -16.22 -14.45
N GLU A 49 2.15 -16.71 -14.13
CA GLU A 49 2.35 -18.01 -13.49
C GLU A 49 2.07 -18.04 -11.98
N PHE A 50 2.00 -16.88 -11.33
CA PHE A 50 1.81 -16.81 -9.88
C PHE A 50 0.33 -17.03 -9.51
N ALA A 51 0.08 -17.99 -8.62
CA ALA A 51 -1.25 -18.24 -8.09
C ALA A 51 -1.75 -17.07 -7.23
N ASN A 52 -3.08 -16.92 -7.14
CA ASN A 52 -3.75 -15.90 -6.34
C ASN A 52 -3.27 -14.46 -6.66
N LEU A 53 -2.94 -14.19 -7.92
CA LEU A 53 -2.52 -12.88 -8.41
C LEU A 53 -3.50 -12.40 -9.47
N THR A 54 -3.97 -11.17 -9.32
CA THR A 54 -4.79 -10.46 -10.31
C THR A 54 -4.06 -9.19 -10.70
N ALA A 55 -3.84 -9.00 -12.00
CA ALA A 55 -3.27 -7.78 -12.53
C ALA A 55 -4.32 -7.05 -13.40
N ASN A 56 -4.47 -5.76 -13.18
CA ASN A 56 -5.32 -4.88 -13.97
C ASN A 56 -4.48 -3.80 -14.64
N TRP A 57 -4.68 -3.64 -15.94
CA TRP A 57 -4.02 -2.60 -16.72
C TRP A 57 -5.04 -1.64 -17.31
N GLN A 58 -4.71 -0.35 -17.31
CA GLN A 58 -5.49 0.72 -17.93
C GLN A 58 -4.66 1.49 -18.96
N LYS A 59 -5.25 1.76 -20.12
CA LYS A 59 -4.56 2.45 -21.22
C LYS A 59 -4.11 3.86 -20.85
N ASN A 60 -4.97 4.59 -20.15
CA ASN A 60 -4.68 5.96 -19.76
C ASN A 60 -3.83 5.98 -18.48
N LYS A 61 -2.76 6.77 -18.49
CA LYS A 61 -1.91 6.94 -17.31
C LYS A 61 -2.70 7.55 -16.16
N LEU A 62 -2.61 6.93 -15.01
CA LEU A 62 -3.19 7.41 -13.76
C LEU A 62 -2.08 7.78 -12.79
N GLY A 63 -2.33 8.80 -11.97
CA GLY A 63 -1.50 9.08 -10.81
C GLY A 63 -1.69 8.02 -9.71
N TRP A 64 -0.72 7.91 -8.82
CA TRP A 64 -0.71 6.92 -7.74
C TRP A 64 -1.97 6.98 -6.86
N GLY A 65 -2.34 8.18 -6.39
CA GLY A 65 -3.50 8.35 -5.51
C GLY A 65 -4.82 7.95 -6.18
N HIS A 66 -4.97 8.25 -7.46
CA HIS A 66 -6.16 7.82 -8.22
C HIS A 66 -6.19 6.30 -8.38
N SER A 67 -5.05 5.68 -8.69
CA SER A 67 -4.92 4.23 -8.82
C SER A 67 -5.27 3.51 -7.51
N VAL A 68 -4.75 3.99 -6.38
CA VAL A 68 -5.09 3.42 -5.06
C VAL A 68 -6.58 3.54 -4.76
N ASN A 69 -7.19 4.70 -4.99
CA ASN A 69 -8.62 4.89 -4.73
C ASN A 69 -9.50 3.99 -5.59
N GLN A 70 -9.16 3.82 -6.88
CA GLN A 70 -9.86 2.86 -7.74
C GLN A 70 -9.71 1.43 -7.24
N LEU A 71 -8.51 1.05 -6.84
CA LEU A 71 -8.21 -0.26 -6.28
C LEU A 71 -9.02 -0.51 -4.99
N LEU A 72 -9.06 0.44 -4.05
CA LEU A 72 -9.87 0.36 -2.84
C LEU A 72 -11.37 0.17 -3.17
N GLY A 73 -11.86 0.80 -4.22
CA GLY A 73 -13.24 0.64 -4.69
C GLY A 73 -13.55 -0.74 -5.28
N ARG A 74 -12.58 -1.41 -5.90
CA ARG A 74 -12.73 -2.70 -6.56
C ARG A 74 -12.50 -3.91 -5.66
N ILE A 75 -11.59 -3.78 -4.71
CA ILE A 75 -11.20 -4.88 -3.82
C ILE A 75 -12.33 -5.19 -2.85
N ASN A 76 -12.73 -6.47 -2.81
CA ASN A 76 -13.65 -6.98 -1.79
C ASN A 76 -12.87 -7.66 -0.66
N SER A 77 -12.17 -6.86 0.15
CA SER A 77 -11.43 -7.33 1.32
C SER A 77 -11.56 -6.30 2.44
N LYS A 78 -11.54 -6.76 3.70
CA LYS A 78 -11.60 -5.88 4.86
C LYS A 78 -10.30 -5.10 5.04
N TYR A 79 -9.17 -5.77 4.85
CA TYR A 79 -7.84 -5.20 5.02
C TYR A 79 -7.11 -5.14 3.67
N VAL A 80 -6.51 -4.01 3.39
CA VAL A 80 -5.72 -3.79 2.17
C VAL A 80 -4.31 -3.40 2.58
N ILE A 81 -3.33 -4.12 2.07
CA ILE A 81 -1.92 -3.90 2.32
C ILE A 81 -1.32 -3.28 1.07
N LEU A 82 -1.16 -1.97 1.08
CA LEU A 82 -0.45 -1.25 0.02
C LEU A 82 1.04 -1.53 0.15
N MET A 83 1.67 -1.90 -0.95
CA MET A 83 3.08 -2.23 -0.98
C MET A 83 3.77 -1.61 -2.19
N ASP A 84 4.91 -0.97 -1.96
CA ASP A 84 5.75 -0.48 -3.04
C ASP A 84 6.48 -1.65 -3.73
N PRO A 85 6.52 -1.71 -5.07
CA PRO A 85 7.17 -2.81 -5.78
C PRO A 85 8.68 -2.94 -5.55
N SER A 86 9.35 -1.95 -4.97
CA SER A 86 10.76 -2.05 -4.54
C SER A 86 10.94 -2.70 -3.17
N THR A 87 9.85 -2.99 -2.45
CA THR A 87 9.87 -3.61 -1.12
C THR A 87 9.78 -5.13 -1.23
N GLN A 88 10.46 -5.84 -0.34
CA GLN A 88 10.50 -7.30 -0.33
C GLN A 88 10.13 -7.83 1.06
N PHE A 89 9.43 -8.98 1.09
CA PHE A 89 9.24 -9.75 2.31
C PHE A 89 10.53 -10.52 2.65
N THR A 90 10.91 -10.49 3.91
CA THR A 90 12.00 -11.30 4.47
C THR A 90 11.49 -12.32 5.50
N GLY A 91 10.17 -12.38 5.71
CA GLY A 91 9.47 -13.24 6.64
C GLY A 91 7.97 -13.02 6.55
N ASP A 92 7.22 -13.61 7.46
CA ASP A 92 5.77 -13.41 7.55
C ASP A 92 5.44 -12.01 8.07
N ALA A 93 5.05 -11.12 7.17
CA ALA A 93 4.58 -9.78 7.50
C ALA A 93 3.04 -9.72 7.67
N ILE A 94 2.32 -10.76 7.27
CA ILE A 94 0.86 -10.75 7.26
C ILE A 94 0.28 -11.04 8.63
N THR A 95 0.73 -12.11 9.28
CA THR A 95 0.21 -12.52 10.60
C THR A 95 0.32 -11.41 11.65
N PRO A 96 1.48 -10.75 11.84
CA PRO A 96 1.59 -9.66 12.81
C PRO A 96 0.74 -8.43 12.43
N THR A 97 0.60 -8.14 11.15
CA THR A 97 -0.26 -7.05 10.67
C THR A 97 -1.74 -7.30 11.01
N ILE A 98 -2.23 -8.50 10.77
CA ILE A 98 -3.61 -8.87 11.09
C ILE A 98 -3.85 -8.86 12.61
N ALA A 99 -2.87 -9.28 13.41
CA ALA A 99 -2.96 -9.20 14.86
C ALA A 99 -3.15 -7.75 15.34
N LYS A 100 -2.46 -6.79 14.76
CA LYS A 100 -2.63 -5.36 15.09
C LYS A 100 -4.01 -4.83 14.75
N PHE A 101 -4.62 -5.25 13.64
CA PHE A 101 -6.01 -4.91 13.36
C PHE A 101 -6.98 -5.51 14.38
N ALA A 102 -6.71 -6.70 14.93
CA ALA A 102 -7.51 -7.30 15.99
C ALA A 102 -7.40 -6.52 17.32
N GLU A 103 -6.29 -5.83 17.56
CA GLU A 103 -6.10 -4.89 18.68
C GLU A 103 -6.85 -3.56 18.49
N GLY A 104 -7.44 -3.31 17.29
CA GLY A 104 -8.24 -2.13 17.01
C GLY A 104 -7.55 -1.04 16.16
N TYR A 105 -6.29 -1.21 15.81
CA TYR A 105 -5.60 -0.28 14.92
C TYR A 105 -6.29 -0.18 13.55
N LYS A 106 -6.29 1.00 12.95
CA LYS A 106 -6.89 1.26 11.62
C LYS A 106 -5.88 1.28 10.50
N ALA A 107 -4.62 1.51 10.82
CA ALA A 107 -3.50 1.36 9.91
C ALA A 107 -2.29 0.76 10.64
N VAL A 108 -1.51 -0.02 9.90
CA VAL A 108 -0.29 -0.68 10.37
C VAL A 108 0.76 -0.59 9.26
N GLY A 109 1.99 -0.27 9.58
CA GLY A 109 3.05 -0.13 8.59
C GLY A 109 4.38 -0.68 9.06
N TRP A 110 5.29 -0.87 8.11
CA TRP A 110 6.67 -1.24 8.41
C TRP A 110 7.50 -0.03 8.86
N ARG A 111 7.30 1.14 8.24
CA ARG A 111 7.98 2.39 8.60
C ARG A 111 6.97 3.50 8.78
N GLY A 112 7.26 4.34 9.75
CA GLY A 112 6.48 5.52 10.05
C GLY A 112 7.29 6.50 10.89
N GLY A 113 6.69 7.61 11.28
CA GLY A 113 7.39 8.60 12.08
C GLY A 113 6.46 9.52 12.84
N LEU A 114 7.06 10.28 13.74
CA LEU A 114 6.41 11.39 14.43
C LEU A 114 6.64 12.67 13.63
N VAL A 115 5.60 13.46 13.44
CA VAL A 115 5.69 14.75 12.76
C VAL A 115 6.35 15.76 13.69
N ASN A 116 7.37 16.45 13.21
CA ASN A 116 8.02 17.48 13.96
C ASN A 116 7.21 18.79 13.94
N LEU A 117 6.61 19.11 15.08
CA LEU A 117 5.82 20.34 15.20
C LEU A 117 6.68 21.61 15.32
N ALA A 118 7.93 21.46 15.77
CA ALA A 118 8.84 22.59 15.98
C ALA A 118 9.35 23.19 14.66
N ASP A 119 9.36 22.41 13.58
CA ASP A 119 9.77 22.85 12.24
C ASP A 119 8.59 23.11 11.28
N GLU A 120 7.40 23.32 11.83
CA GLU A 120 6.17 23.54 11.06
C GLU A 120 5.83 22.35 10.13
N TRP A 121 6.05 21.12 10.60
CA TRP A 121 5.70 19.86 9.91
C TRP A 121 6.57 19.56 8.66
N ARG A 122 7.76 20.15 8.58
CA ARG A 122 8.66 19.95 7.42
C ARG A 122 9.44 18.64 7.49
N SER A 123 9.55 18.05 8.69
CA SER A 123 10.25 16.77 8.88
C SER A 123 9.45 15.79 9.72
N THR A 124 9.86 14.53 9.63
CA THR A 124 9.38 13.44 10.48
C THR A 124 10.55 12.75 11.13
N GLU A 125 10.41 12.40 12.41
CA GLU A 125 11.38 11.59 13.13
C GLU A 125 11.01 10.11 13.02
N ASP A 126 11.98 9.26 12.65
CA ASP A 126 11.82 7.81 12.70
C ASP A 126 11.78 7.38 14.17
N LYS A 127 10.67 6.76 14.56
CA LYS A 127 10.46 6.37 15.96
C LYS A 127 10.86 4.92 16.25
N GLY A 128 11.02 4.10 15.22
CA GLY A 128 11.06 2.65 15.39
C GLY A 128 9.68 2.06 15.73
N ASP A 129 9.61 1.08 16.62
CA ASP A 129 8.36 0.42 16.96
C ASP A 129 7.42 1.30 17.79
N GLY A 130 6.12 1.13 17.57
CA GLY A 130 5.05 1.75 18.36
C GLY A 130 4.13 2.65 17.54
N GLU A 131 3.32 3.46 18.23
CA GLU A 131 2.40 4.39 17.58
C GLU A 131 3.15 5.57 16.96
N VAL A 132 2.70 5.96 15.75
CA VAL A 132 3.29 7.03 14.95
C VAL A 132 2.21 8.00 14.46
N ASP A 133 2.62 9.15 13.96
CA ASP A 133 1.70 10.11 13.33
C ASP A 133 1.45 9.77 11.87
N VAL A 134 2.47 9.24 11.19
CA VAL A 134 2.42 8.93 9.76
C VAL A 134 3.05 7.57 9.47
N LEU A 135 2.52 6.89 8.46
CA LEU A 135 3.04 5.64 7.92
C LEU A 135 3.45 5.85 6.46
N PHE A 136 4.50 5.17 6.04
CA PHE A 136 5.01 5.27 4.67
C PHE A 136 4.55 4.09 3.82
N SER A 137 4.24 4.35 2.56
CA SER A 137 3.65 3.38 1.61
C SER A 137 4.61 2.32 1.11
N TYR A 138 5.78 2.15 1.71
CA TYR A 138 6.62 0.96 1.45
C TYR A 138 5.88 -0.33 1.79
N PHE A 139 5.20 -0.33 2.94
CA PHE A 139 4.25 -1.33 3.40
C PHE A 139 3.27 -0.61 4.32
N LEU A 140 2.05 -0.37 3.84
CA LEU A 140 0.99 0.33 4.55
C LEU A 140 -0.29 -0.49 4.50
N ALA A 141 -0.60 -1.18 5.57
CA ALA A 141 -1.84 -1.92 5.72
C ALA A 141 -2.93 -1.03 6.34
N VAL A 142 -4.14 -1.10 5.80
CA VAL A 142 -5.27 -0.28 6.26
C VAL A 142 -6.55 -1.11 6.41
N ASP A 143 -7.38 -0.78 7.39
CA ASP A 143 -8.79 -1.14 7.37
C ASP A 143 -9.46 -0.35 6.24
N LYS A 144 -10.00 -1.07 5.25
CA LYS A 144 -10.59 -0.43 4.06
C LYS A 144 -11.75 0.50 4.42
N GLY A 145 -12.59 0.10 5.37
CA GLY A 145 -13.72 0.93 5.82
C GLY A 145 -13.24 2.25 6.41
N ALA A 146 -12.24 2.20 7.30
CA ALA A 146 -11.64 3.39 7.89
C ALA A 146 -10.95 4.26 6.82
N ALA A 147 -10.24 3.66 5.87
CA ALA A 147 -9.60 4.39 4.77
C ALA A 147 -10.62 5.15 3.90
N LEU A 148 -11.74 4.50 3.55
CA LEU A 148 -12.80 5.13 2.77
C LEU A 148 -13.51 6.23 3.58
N GLN A 149 -13.75 6.01 4.86
CA GLN A 149 -14.36 7.02 5.76
C GLN A 149 -13.46 8.25 5.91
N ALA A 150 -12.14 8.09 5.94
CA ALA A 150 -11.17 9.19 5.93
C ALA A 150 -11.06 9.90 4.56
N GLY A 151 -11.83 9.48 3.55
CA GLY A 151 -11.87 10.07 2.20
C GLY A 151 -10.83 9.49 1.23
N GLY A 152 -10.19 8.38 1.56
CA GLY A 152 -9.18 7.76 0.71
C GLY A 152 -7.89 8.57 0.57
N PHE A 153 -7.13 8.31 -0.47
CA PHE A 153 -5.89 9.03 -0.79
C PHE A 153 -6.17 10.25 -1.67
N ASN A 154 -5.27 11.22 -1.67
CA ASN A 154 -5.40 12.38 -2.55
C ASN A 154 -5.35 11.94 -4.02
N ALA A 155 -6.49 12.03 -4.71
CA ALA A 155 -6.61 11.59 -6.11
C ALA A 155 -5.71 12.36 -7.10
N ARG A 156 -5.23 13.54 -6.71
CA ARG A 156 -4.29 14.34 -7.52
C ARG A 156 -2.83 13.95 -7.33
N ALA A 157 -2.53 13.09 -6.35
CA ALA A 157 -1.18 12.62 -6.10
C ALA A 157 -0.68 11.76 -7.27
N ILE A 158 0.36 12.23 -7.96
CA ILE A 158 1.00 11.52 -9.05
C ILE A 158 1.87 10.38 -8.49
N TYR A 159 2.55 10.63 -7.36
CA TYR A 159 3.41 9.69 -6.66
C TYR A 159 2.89 9.45 -5.24
N TYR A 160 3.32 8.35 -4.58
CA TYR A 160 2.94 8.06 -3.19
C TYR A 160 3.53 9.06 -2.19
N ARG A 161 4.70 9.62 -2.49
CA ARG A 161 5.43 10.53 -1.59
C ARG A 161 4.56 11.71 -1.18
N ASN A 162 4.43 11.91 0.11
CA ASN A 162 3.56 12.86 0.80
C ASN A 162 2.05 12.52 0.75
N ALA A 163 1.58 11.71 -0.18
CA ALA A 163 0.19 11.26 -0.21
C ALA A 163 -0.11 10.30 0.95
N ASP A 164 0.85 9.47 1.31
CA ASP A 164 0.82 8.58 2.47
C ASP A 164 0.83 9.35 3.79
N ILE A 165 1.64 10.40 3.89
CA ILE A 165 1.68 11.31 5.05
C ILE A 165 0.32 12.00 5.22
N GLU A 166 -0.19 12.65 4.16
CA GLU A 166 -1.49 13.31 4.18
C GLU A 166 -2.62 12.35 4.56
N PHE A 167 -2.62 11.15 4.00
CA PHE A 167 -3.60 10.12 4.32
C PHE A 167 -3.52 9.68 5.79
N SER A 168 -2.32 9.44 6.31
CA SER A 168 -2.09 9.02 7.69
C SER A 168 -2.64 10.05 8.68
N LEU A 169 -2.36 11.33 8.46
CA LEU A 169 -2.85 12.42 9.30
C LEU A 169 -4.38 12.54 9.25
N ARG A 170 -4.99 12.39 8.07
CA ARG A 170 -6.45 12.38 7.93
C ARG A 170 -7.08 11.18 8.63
N LEU A 171 -6.49 10.01 8.49
CA LEU A 171 -6.98 8.80 9.16
C LEU A 171 -6.91 8.95 10.68
N LYS A 172 -5.80 9.48 11.20
CA LYS A 172 -5.63 9.74 12.64
C LYS A 172 -6.64 10.76 13.17
N HIS A 173 -6.98 11.76 12.38
CA HIS A 173 -7.99 12.77 12.76
C HIS A 173 -9.43 12.21 12.72
N ALA A 174 -9.71 11.24 11.86
CA ALA A 174 -11.03 10.61 11.70
C ALA A 174 -11.28 9.45 12.67
N SER A 175 -10.26 9.00 13.43
CA SER A 175 -10.31 7.89 14.40
C SER A 175 -10.50 8.44 15.79
#